data_2f32f6cd1f6d447131deaac2fc29b9f8
#
_entry.id   2f32f6cd1f6d447131deaac2fc29b9f8
#
_cell.length_a   1.000
_cell.length_b   1.000
_cell.length_c   1.000
_cell.angle_alpha   90.00
_cell.angle_beta   90.00
_cell.angle_gamma   90.00
#
_symmetry.space_group_name_H-M   'P 1'
#
loop_
_entity.id
_entity.type
_entity.pdbx_description
1 polymer ?
#
loop_
_entity_poly.entity_id
_entity_poly.type
_entity_poly.pdbx_seq_one_letter_code
_entity_poly.pdbx_strand_id
1 'polypeptide(L)'
;VAAKDLITLSRAEQDIQGYTPGSNDALISALITAYSDAIEKYCRRHFVSTSYDELYDGNGDRRLLLRQYPIQSVQSVRYRPVTVLKIINNNTASIQRATVQVTATGITLTSVASGVVSTDTSSTYASFPTIQGIANNINGLGNGWSAQAVGLPGGDYGLFPSADLYVPSSYGDGTTTTSQGALTARGGFAELKLHTYELQGYQWDARGWLLRAIPYTDPELLHPEDLIWPIGINNFRVQYTAGYTVIPESVQEACALWVAIAYYQTQRDPSLQSQELAATVKQSWGQEDPMNPPPRVRALLAPYRRHTVSTEQG
;
A
#
# COMPACT_ATOMS: atom_id res chain seq x y z
N VAL A 1 8.45 -0.86 -20.42
CA VAL A 1 8.14 0.15 -19.39
C VAL A 1 7.37 -0.57 -18.30
N ALA A 2 7.88 -0.56 -17.08
CA ALA A 2 7.19 -1.15 -15.93
C ALA A 2 5.97 -0.27 -15.55
N ALA A 3 4.99 -0.87 -14.86
CA ALA A 3 3.74 -0.17 -14.52
C ALA A 3 3.92 1.07 -13.63
N LYS A 4 5.11 1.25 -13.03
CA LYS A 4 5.44 2.38 -12.15
C LYS A 4 6.48 3.34 -12.72
N ASP A 5 6.93 3.14 -13.96
CA ASP A 5 7.91 4.02 -14.57
C ASP A 5 7.32 5.42 -14.79
N LEU A 6 8.06 6.44 -14.38
CA LEU A 6 7.64 7.85 -14.45
C LEU A 6 7.81 8.45 -15.84
N ILE A 7 8.67 7.83 -16.67
CA ILE A 7 8.91 8.25 -18.06
C ILE A 7 9.00 7.05 -18.99
N THR A 8 8.82 7.31 -20.28
CA THR A 8 9.05 6.31 -21.33
C THR A 8 10.53 6.26 -21.72
N LEU A 9 10.95 5.16 -22.36
CA LEU A 9 12.29 5.03 -22.94
C LEU A 9 12.59 6.19 -23.92
N SER A 10 11.68 6.50 -24.82
CA SER A 10 11.83 7.59 -25.79
C SER A 10 12.02 8.97 -25.13
N ARG A 11 11.42 9.20 -23.96
CA ARG A 11 11.64 10.47 -23.21
C ARG A 11 13.03 10.51 -22.58
N ALA A 12 13.52 9.39 -22.05
CA ALA A 12 14.88 9.31 -21.50
C ALA A 12 15.95 9.49 -22.58
N GLU A 13 15.74 8.91 -23.75
CA GLU A 13 16.66 9.02 -24.89
C GLU A 13 16.90 10.47 -25.35
N GLN A 14 15.90 11.33 -25.23
CA GLN A 14 16.00 12.74 -25.65
C GLN A 14 17.03 13.53 -24.82
N ASP A 15 17.26 13.14 -23.57
CA ASP A 15 18.17 13.83 -22.66
C ASP A 15 19.60 13.23 -22.66
N ILE A 16 19.80 12.10 -23.38
CA ILE A 16 21.11 11.46 -23.51
C ILE A 16 21.75 11.84 -24.84
N GLN A 17 22.71 12.76 -24.80
CA GLN A 17 23.42 13.21 -26.01
C GLN A 17 24.24 12.08 -26.64
N GLY A 18 24.15 11.95 -27.95
CA GLY A 18 24.91 10.95 -28.71
C GLY A 18 24.40 9.52 -28.55
N TYR A 19 23.23 9.34 -27.97
CA TYR A 19 22.61 8.02 -27.86
C TYR A 19 22.11 7.54 -29.24
N THR A 20 22.40 6.28 -29.54
CA THR A 20 21.84 5.61 -30.73
C THR A 20 20.75 4.64 -30.25
N PRO A 21 19.47 4.82 -30.66
CA PRO A 21 18.39 3.90 -30.29
C PRO A 21 18.73 2.46 -30.60
N GLY A 22 18.44 1.57 -29.66
CA GLY A 22 18.70 0.12 -29.75
C GLY A 22 20.05 -0.32 -29.17
N SER A 23 21.00 0.59 -28.90
CA SER A 23 22.34 0.18 -28.42
C SER A 23 22.37 -0.23 -26.95
N ASN A 24 21.63 0.47 -26.08
CA ASN A 24 21.61 0.25 -24.63
C ASN A 24 20.19 0.37 -24.04
N ASP A 25 19.13 0.09 -24.79
CA ASP A 25 17.74 0.24 -24.37
C ASP A 25 17.40 -0.53 -23.10
N ALA A 26 17.95 -1.73 -22.94
CA ALA A 26 17.74 -2.56 -21.76
C ALA A 26 18.35 -1.90 -20.50
N LEU A 27 19.55 -1.31 -20.62
CA LEU A 27 20.19 -0.57 -19.54
C LEU A 27 19.39 0.67 -19.15
N ILE A 28 18.97 1.47 -20.15
CA ILE A 28 18.18 2.69 -19.91
C ILE A 28 16.84 2.33 -19.27
N SER A 29 16.16 1.28 -19.74
CA SER A 29 14.91 0.81 -19.14
C SER A 29 15.10 0.39 -17.67
N ALA A 30 16.19 -0.30 -17.35
CA ALA A 30 16.51 -0.66 -15.97
C ALA A 30 16.78 0.60 -15.10
N LEU A 31 17.49 1.59 -15.64
CA LEU A 31 17.73 2.87 -14.96
C LEU A 31 16.42 3.64 -14.74
N ILE A 32 15.52 3.69 -15.74
CA ILE A 32 14.20 4.33 -15.58
C ILE A 32 13.45 3.72 -14.40
N THR A 33 13.36 2.39 -14.34
CA THR A 33 12.67 1.70 -13.24
C THR A 33 13.32 1.99 -11.89
N ALA A 34 14.65 1.94 -11.80
CA ALA A 34 15.38 2.20 -10.56
C ALA A 34 15.21 3.64 -10.07
N TYR A 35 15.34 4.61 -10.95
CA TYR A 35 15.23 6.02 -10.57
C TYR A 35 13.79 6.50 -10.40
N SER A 36 12.82 5.87 -11.06
CA SER A 36 11.39 6.07 -10.75
C SER A 36 11.09 5.66 -9.30
N ASP A 37 11.56 4.50 -8.87
CA ASP A 37 11.42 4.04 -7.48
C ASP A 37 12.16 4.96 -6.48
N ALA A 38 13.37 5.41 -6.83
CA ALA A 38 14.14 6.34 -6.01
C ALA A 38 13.43 7.70 -5.84
N ILE A 39 12.81 8.23 -6.90
CA ILE A 39 12.00 9.46 -6.86
C ILE A 39 10.77 9.29 -5.97
N GLU A 40 10.04 8.18 -6.10
CA GLU A 40 8.87 7.90 -5.26
C GLU A 40 9.26 7.80 -3.78
N LYS A 41 10.35 7.12 -3.46
CA LYS A 41 10.90 7.05 -2.09
C LYS A 41 11.33 8.42 -1.56
N TYR A 42 12.02 9.22 -2.37
CA TYR A 42 12.43 10.58 -2.00
C TYR A 42 11.23 11.49 -1.73
N CYS A 43 10.22 11.43 -2.59
CA CYS A 43 9.00 12.21 -2.46
C CYS A 43 8.03 11.63 -1.42
N ARG A 44 8.24 10.38 -0.95
CA ARG A 44 7.38 9.62 -0.02
C ARG A 44 5.94 9.52 -0.53
N ARG A 45 5.76 9.27 -1.82
CA ARG A 45 4.46 9.12 -2.46
C ARG A 45 4.58 8.43 -3.81
N HIS A 46 3.48 7.85 -4.27
CA HIS A 46 3.38 7.34 -5.62
C HIS A 46 2.84 8.41 -6.57
N PHE A 47 3.36 8.43 -7.81
CA PHE A 47 2.93 9.39 -8.81
C PHE A 47 1.91 8.81 -9.77
N VAL A 48 2.05 7.56 -10.15
CA VAL A 48 1.13 6.88 -11.08
C VAL A 48 -0.22 6.66 -10.42
N SER A 49 -1.30 6.98 -11.16
CA SER A 49 -2.68 6.73 -10.70
C SER A 49 -2.87 5.25 -10.37
N THR A 50 -3.27 4.97 -9.14
CA THR A 50 -3.45 3.62 -8.61
C THR A 50 -4.62 3.60 -7.62
N SER A 51 -5.34 2.48 -7.57
CA SER A 51 -6.36 2.26 -6.54
C SER A 51 -5.72 1.76 -5.25
N TYR A 52 -6.17 2.31 -4.14
CA TYR A 52 -5.71 2.00 -2.79
C TYR A 52 -6.87 1.49 -1.94
N ASP A 53 -6.58 0.55 -1.07
CA ASP A 53 -7.47 0.03 -0.05
C ASP A 53 -6.69 -0.02 1.27
N GLU A 54 -6.89 0.97 2.12
CA GLU A 54 -6.02 1.23 3.27
C GLU A 54 -6.80 1.44 4.56
N LEU A 55 -6.16 1.05 5.67
CA LEU A 55 -6.67 1.31 7.01
C LEU A 55 -6.09 2.61 7.56
N TYR A 56 -6.95 3.36 8.25
CA TYR A 56 -6.63 4.62 8.88
C TYR A 56 -7.12 4.68 10.32
N ASP A 57 -6.34 5.34 11.15
CA ASP A 57 -6.70 5.67 12.51
C ASP A 57 -7.59 6.92 12.51
N GLY A 58 -8.64 6.88 13.28
CA GLY A 58 -9.40 8.09 13.55
C GLY A 58 -8.67 8.98 14.54
N ASN A 59 -8.64 10.26 14.26
CA ASN A 59 -7.87 11.25 15.02
C ASN A 59 -8.71 12.20 15.88
N GLY A 60 -10.04 12.06 15.88
CA GLY A 60 -10.94 12.97 16.60
C GLY A 60 -11.14 14.32 15.92
N ASP A 61 -10.56 14.54 14.76
CA ASP A 61 -10.67 15.79 13.99
C ASP A 61 -11.70 15.68 12.86
N ARG A 62 -12.07 16.80 12.26
CA ARG A 62 -12.93 16.86 11.07
C ARG A 62 -12.21 16.46 9.78
N ARG A 63 -10.90 16.36 9.80
CA ARG A 63 -10.03 16.07 8.66
C ARG A 63 -9.26 14.79 8.88
N LEU A 64 -9.24 13.92 7.86
CA LEU A 64 -8.39 12.75 7.78
C LEU A 64 -7.48 12.88 6.56
N LEU A 65 -6.17 12.79 6.76
CA LEU A 65 -5.18 12.88 5.68
C LEU A 65 -4.90 11.49 5.12
N LEU A 66 -5.20 11.28 3.84
CA LEU A 66 -4.85 10.05 3.13
C LEU A 66 -3.36 10.01 2.80
N ARG A 67 -2.83 8.77 2.68
CA ARG A 67 -1.40 8.56 2.41
C ARG A 67 -0.98 8.97 1.01
N GLN A 68 -1.88 8.82 0.03
CA GLN A 68 -1.60 9.10 -1.37
C GLN A 68 -2.48 10.23 -1.89
N TYR A 69 -1.92 11.08 -2.74
CA TYR A 69 -2.56 12.23 -3.37
C TYR A 69 -1.87 12.58 -4.69
N PRO A 70 -2.49 13.32 -5.63
CA PRO A 70 -3.85 13.89 -5.53
C PRO A 70 -4.91 12.79 -5.54
N ILE A 71 -5.99 12.99 -4.77
CA ILE A 71 -7.14 12.10 -4.80
C ILE A 71 -7.92 12.38 -6.09
N GLN A 72 -8.23 11.32 -6.83
CA GLN A 72 -9.06 11.38 -8.02
C GLN A 72 -10.51 11.01 -7.71
N SER A 73 -10.68 9.96 -6.92
CA SER A 73 -12.00 9.50 -6.47
C SER A 73 -11.88 8.73 -5.15
N VAL A 74 -12.95 8.78 -4.36
CA VAL A 74 -13.10 7.92 -3.18
C VAL A 74 -14.29 7.00 -3.47
N GLN A 75 -14.03 5.69 -3.48
CA GLN A 75 -15.02 4.67 -3.79
C GLN A 75 -15.88 4.35 -2.56
N SER A 76 -15.23 4.15 -1.41
CA SER A 76 -15.94 3.90 -0.15
C SER A 76 -15.10 4.31 1.05
N VAL A 77 -15.77 4.69 2.12
CA VAL A 77 -15.21 4.84 3.45
C VAL A 77 -16.05 3.98 4.38
N ARG A 78 -15.41 2.99 5.00
CA ARG A 78 -16.08 2.08 5.93
C ARG A 78 -15.54 2.25 7.35
N TYR A 79 -16.41 2.07 8.33
CA TYR A 79 -16.14 2.31 9.74
C TYR A 79 -16.62 1.13 10.60
N ARG A 80 -16.20 1.08 11.86
CA ARG A 80 -16.52 0.04 12.86
C ARG A 80 -16.10 -1.37 12.46
N PRO A 81 -14.84 -1.73 12.75
CA PRO A 81 -14.38 -3.09 12.57
C PRO A 81 -15.07 -4.03 13.57
N VAL A 82 -15.68 -5.11 13.06
CA VAL A 82 -16.30 -6.14 13.86
C VAL A 82 -15.70 -7.51 13.52
N THR A 83 -15.61 -8.39 14.51
CA THR A 83 -15.19 -9.77 14.28
C THR A 83 -16.33 -10.50 13.54
N VAL A 84 -16.00 -11.09 12.39
CA VAL A 84 -16.97 -11.79 11.52
C VAL A 84 -16.65 -13.26 11.34
N LEU A 85 -15.39 -13.65 11.58
CA LEU A 85 -14.95 -15.04 11.46
C LEU A 85 -13.94 -15.34 12.57
N LYS A 86 -14.16 -16.44 13.30
CA LYS A 86 -13.26 -16.98 14.31
C LYS A 86 -12.75 -18.33 13.84
N ILE A 87 -11.43 -18.50 13.86
CA ILE A 87 -10.79 -19.76 13.44
C ILE A 87 -9.90 -20.24 14.57
N ILE A 88 -9.99 -21.53 14.88
CA ILE A 88 -9.20 -22.16 15.93
C ILE A 88 -8.65 -23.50 15.46
N ASN A 89 -7.48 -23.86 15.94
CA ASN A 89 -6.99 -25.23 15.91
C ASN A 89 -6.94 -25.80 17.33
N ASN A 90 -7.81 -26.76 17.60
CA ASN A 90 -7.97 -27.39 18.92
C ASN A 90 -7.03 -28.57 19.13
N ASN A 91 -6.29 -29.04 18.11
CA ASN A 91 -5.38 -30.18 18.23
C ASN A 91 -4.05 -29.74 18.88
N THR A 92 -4.10 -29.32 20.13
CA THR A 92 -2.91 -28.85 20.86
C THR A 92 -1.97 -29.99 21.28
N ALA A 93 -2.39 -31.25 21.19
CA ALA A 93 -1.57 -32.42 21.50
C ALA A 93 -0.54 -32.71 20.40
N SER A 94 -0.92 -32.59 19.13
CA SER A 94 -0.08 -32.91 17.97
C SER A 94 0.45 -31.68 17.25
N ILE A 95 -0.29 -30.56 17.28
CA ILE A 95 0.09 -29.33 16.59
C ILE A 95 0.87 -28.41 17.53
N GLN A 96 2.11 -28.10 17.16
CA GLN A 96 2.99 -27.19 17.90
C GLN A 96 2.65 -25.72 17.64
N ARG A 97 2.27 -25.39 16.39
CA ARG A 97 1.90 -24.06 15.93
C ARG A 97 0.78 -24.17 14.91
N ALA A 98 -0.19 -23.27 14.98
CA ALA A 98 -1.24 -23.13 13.98
C ALA A 98 -1.42 -21.64 13.68
N THR A 99 -1.48 -21.28 12.41
CA THR A 99 -1.59 -19.90 11.96
C THR A 99 -2.59 -19.75 10.83
N VAL A 100 -3.27 -18.62 10.82
CA VAL A 100 -4.22 -18.18 9.79
C VAL A 100 -3.63 -16.96 9.11
N GLN A 101 -3.46 -17.02 7.79
CA GLN A 101 -3.01 -15.91 6.98
C GLN A 101 -4.07 -15.51 5.97
N VAL A 102 -4.41 -14.24 5.92
CA VAL A 102 -5.33 -13.66 4.94
C VAL A 102 -4.51 -13.09 3.79
N THR A 103 -4.86 -13.47 2.57
CA THR A 103 -4.20 -13.01 1.34
C THR A 103 -5.20 -12.28 0.44
N ALA A 104 -4.75 -11.70 -0.66
CA ALA A 104 -5.60 -11.05 -1.65
C ALA A 104 -6.64 -12.01 -2.30
N THR A 105 -6.36 -13.31 -2.30
CA THR A 105 -7.18 -14.29 -3.02
C THR A 105 -7.88 -15.32 -2.11
N GLY A 106 -7.54 -15.33 -0.81
CA GLY A 106 -8.11 -16.31 0.09
C GLY A 106 -7.44 -16.36 1.46
N ILE A 107 -7.73 -17.42 2.21
CA ILE A 107 -7.19 -17.68 3.53
C ILE A 107 -6.32 -18.94 3.46
N THR A 108 -5.10 -18.85 3.97
CA THR A 108 -4.16 -19.97 4.09
C THR A 108 -4.06 -20.39 5.55
N LEU A 109 -4.30 -21.67 5.82
CA LEU A 109 -4.11 -22.29 7.12
C LEU A 109 -2.82 -23.10 7.11
N THR A 110 -1.96 -22.86 8.09
CA THR A 110 -0.69 -23.55 8.22
C THR A 110 -0.57 -24.13 9.60
N SER A 111 -0.16 -25.40 9.69
CA SER A 111 0.14 -26.08 10.95
C SER A 111 1.58 -26.58 10.99
N VAL A 112 2.09 -26.74 12.21
CA VAL A 112 3.41 -27.33 12.46
C VAL A 112 3.22 -28.49 13.41
N ALA A 113 3.57 -29.70 12.95
CA ALA A 113 3.55 -30.91 13.75
C ALA A 113 4.93 -31.58 13.71
N SER A 114 5.49 -31.92 14.87
CA SER A 114 6.83 -32.53 14.98
C SER A 114 7.92 -31.79 14.21
N GLY A 115 7.86 -30.45 14.20
CA GLY A 115 8.79 -29.57 13.49
C GLY A 115 8.55 -29.47 11.98
N VAL A 116 7.58 -30.19 11.42
CA VAL A 116 7.24 -30.15 9.99
C VAL A 116 6.13 -29.14 9.76
N VAL A 117 6.37 -28.20 8.83
CA VAL A 117 5.36 -27.21 8.41
C VAL A 117 4.47 -27.82 7.32
N SER A 118 3.18 -27.73 7.50
CA SER A 118 2.16 -28.15 6.53
C SER A 118 1.20 -27.00 6.23
N THR A 119 0.88 -26.82 4.96
CA THR A 119 -0.26 -25.98 4.55
C THR A 119 -1.49 -26.88 4.49
N ASP A 120 -2.38 -26.73 5.46
CA ASP A 120 -3.54 -27.61 5.60
C ASP A 120 -4.64 -27.28 4.58
N THR A 121 -4.80 -25.99 4.24
CA THR A 121 -5.66 -25.54 3.14
C THR A 121 -5.31 -24.14 2.67
N SER A 122 -5.77 -23.86 1.45
CA SER A 122 -5.86 -22.53 0.88
C SER A 122 -7.27 -22.32 0.35
N SER A 123 -8.14 -21.72 1.20
CA SER A 123 -9.54 -21.44 0.84
C SER A 123 -9.60 -20.16 0.02
N THR A 124 -9.94 -20.27 -1.27
CA THR A 124 -10.04 -19.09 -2.14
C THR A 124 -11.41 -18.42 -2.03
N TYR A 125 -11.46 -17.11 -2.15
CA TYR A 125 -12.71 -16.34 -2.15
C TYR A 125 -13.58 -16.67 -3.36
N ALA A 126 -12.96 -17.02 -4.50
CA ALA A 126 -13.69 -17.44 -5.69
C ALA A 126 -14.47 -18.77 -5.47
N SER A 127 -13.87 -19.72 -4.73
CA SER A 127 -14.53 -21.00 -4.43
C SER A 127 -15.53 -20.89 -3.28
N PHE A 128 -15.30 -19.98 -2.35
CA PHE A 128 -16.13 -19.76 -1.16
C PHE A 128 -16.48 -18.27 -1.04
N PRO A 129 -17.45 -17.78 -1.81
CA PRO A 129 -17.71 -16.35 -1.93
C PRO A 129 -18.31 -15.69 -0.70
N THR A 130 -18.73 -16.45 0.31
CA THR A 130 -19.28 -15.94 1.56
C THR A 130 -18.42 -16.37 2.76
N ILE A 131 -18.48 -15.58 3.85
CA ILE A 131 -17.78 -15.89 5.10
C ILE A 131 -18.22 -17.25 5.67
N GLN A 132 -19.53 -17.56 5.59
CA GLN A 132 -20.05 -18.85 6.00
C GLN A 132 -19.51 -19.99 5.13
N GLY A 133 -19.34 -19.76 3.82
CA GLY A 133 -18.72 -20.72 2.91
C GLY A 133 -17.28 -21.05 3.30
N ILE A 134 -16.49 -20.04 3.66
CA ILE A 134 -15.13 -20.21 4.21
C ILE A 134 -15.17 -21.01 5.52
N ALA A 135 -16.07 -20.65 6.45
CA ALA A 135 -16.19 -21.35 7.72
C ALA A 135 -16.55 -22.84 7.53
N ASN A 136 -17.49 -23.14 6.65
CA ASN A 136 -17.90 -24.51 6.33
C ASN A 136 -16.74 -25.32 5.70
N ASN A 137 -15.97 -24.71 4.80
CA ASN A 137 -14.80 -25.35 4.22
C ASN A 137 -13.75 -25.69 5.29
N ILE A 138 -13.45 -24.75 6.18
CA ILE A 138 -12.47 -24.97 7.26
C ILE A 138 -12.93 -26.08 8.20
N ASN A 139 -14.21 -26.12 8.56
CA ASN A 139 -14.79 -27.16 9.40
C ASN A 139 -14.75 -28.57 8.76
N GLY A 140 -14.67 -28.62 7.43
CA GLY A 140 -14.54 -29.89 6.68
C GLY A 140 -13.10 -30.43 6.61
N LEU A 141 -12.08 -29.68 7.02
CA LEU A 141 -10.68 -30.08 6.88
C LEU A 141 -10.25 -31.18 7.87
N GLY A 142 -10.83 -31.21 9.04
CA GLY A 142 -10.31 -32.03 10.14
C GLY A 142 -9.05 -31.46 10.76
N ASN A 143 -8.17 -32.34 11.28
CA ASN A 143 -6.87 -31.98 11.88
C ASN A 143 -6.94 -30.88 12.96
N GLY A 144 -8.09 -30.83 13.67
CA GLY A 144 -8.34 -29.89 14.76
C GLY A 144 -8.74 -28.47 14.32
N TRP A 145 -8.86 -28.20 13.04
CA TRP A 145 -9.36 -26.93 12.55
C TRP A 145 -10.87 -26.80 12.72
N SER A 146 -11.29 -25.66 13.22
CA SER A 146 -12.70 -25.27 13.34
C SER A 146 -12.84 -23.78 13.10
N ALA A 147 -13.94 -23.40 12.45
CA ALA A 147 -14.26 -22.02 12.16
C ALA A 147 -15.73 -21.72 12.43
N GLN A 148 -16.00 -20.50 12.88
CA GLN A 148 -17.33 -20.02 13.18
C GLN A 148 -17.50 -18.63 12.56
N ALA A 149 -18.49 -18.50 11.66
CA ALA A 149 -18.99 -17.18 11.27
C ALA A 149 -19.73 -16.58 12.48
N VAL A 150 -19.42 -15.33 12.79
CA VAL A 150 -20.00 -14.62 13.94
C VAL A 150 -21.31 -13.99 13.50
N GLY A 151 -22.41 -14.33 14.17
CA GLY A 151 -23.69 -13.63 14.03
C GLY A 151 -23.81 -12.54 15.08
N LEU A 152 -24.44 -11.42 14.75
CA LEU A 152 -24.84 -10.40 15.71
C LEU A 152 -26.36 -10.38 15.88
N PRO A 153 -26.85 -9.85 17.00
CA PRO A 153 -28.28 -9.48 17.11
C PRO A 153 -28.62 -8.48 16.01
N GLY A 154 -29.38 -8.91 15.00
CA GLY A 154 -29.81 -8.10 13.86
C GLY A 154 -29.00 -8.25 12.58
N GLY A 155 -27.93 -9.08 12.52
CA GLY A 155 -27.18 -9.32 11.29
C GLY A 155 -26.40 -10.62 11.31
N ASP A 156 -26.49 -11.38 10.23
CA ASP A 156 -25.65 -12.57 10.01
C ASP A 156 -24.48 -12.20 9.08
N TYR A 157 -23.31 -11.98 9.66
CA TYR A 157 -22.10 -11.68 8.88
C TYR A 157 -21.62 -12.86 8.03
N GLY A 158 -22.16 -14.05 8.25
CA GLY A 158 -21.88 -15.22 7.41
C GLY A 158 -22.27 -15.03 5.95
N LEU A 159 -23.23 -14.13 5.67
CA LEU A 159 -23.66 -13.79 4.31
C LEU A 159 -22.77 -12.78 3.61
N PHE A 160 -21.86 -12.10 4.33
CA PHE A 160 -20.98 -11.10 3.74
C PHE A 160 -19.98 -11.74 2.77
N PRO A 161 -19.53 -10.98 1.74
CA PRO A 161 -18.53 -11.46 0.80
C PRO A 161 -17.22 -11.83 1.51
N SER A 162 -16.73 -13.04 1.25
CA SER A 162 -15.46 -13.49 1.82
C SER A 162 -14.25 -12.68 1.31
N ALA A 163 -14.33 -12.12 0.11
CA ALA A 163 -13.30 -11.26 -0.44
C ALA A 163 -13.06 -9.98 0.38
N ASP A 164 -14.03 -9.56 1.19
CA ASP A 164 -13.88 -8.44 2.11
C ASP A 164 -12.95 -8.75 3.29
N LEU A 165 -12.64 -10.03 3.55
CA LEU A 165 -11.60 -10.45 4.50
C LEU A 165 -10.18 -10.16 4.02
N TYR A 166 -10.01 -9.84 2.74
CA TYR A 166 -8.71 -9.44 2.19
C TYR A 166 -8.10 -8.27 2.97
N VAL A 167 -6.76 -8.25 3.04
CA VAL A 167 -6.02 -7.09 3.54
C VAL A 167 -6.46 -5.84 2.76
N PRO A 168 -6.80 -4.75 3.43
CA PRO A 168 -6.62 -4.40 4.83
C PRO A 168 -7.85 -4.64 5.72
N SER A 169 -8.87 -5.30 5.25
CA SER A 169 -10.12 -5.47 6.01
C SER A 169 -10.01 -6.47 7.16
N SER A 170 -9.05 -7.40 7.13
CA SER A 170 -8.77 -8.29 8.25
C SER A 170 -7.61 -7.79 9.10
N TYR A 171 -7.68 -8.10 10.39
CA TYR A 171 -6.68 -7.69 11.37
C TYR A 171 -5.72 -8.84 11.65
N GLY A 172 -4.44 -8.51 11.60
CA GLY A 172 -3.32 -9.37 11.90
C GLY A 172 -2.09 -8.53 12.17
N ASP A 173 -0.93 -9.14 12.26
CA ASP A 173 0.36 -8.49 12.40
C ASP A 173 1.00 -8.12 11.04
N GLY A 174 0.26 -8.29 9.95
CA GLY A 174 0.75 -8.09 8.59
C GLY A 174 1.21 -6.68 8.31
N THR A 175 2.38 -6.57 7.74
CA THR A 175 3.01 -5.29 7.39
C THR A 175 2.95 -4.99 5.90
N THR A 176 2.45 -5.93 5.08
CA THR A 176 2.41 -5.81 3.62
C THR A 176 1.01 -5.51 3.11
N THR A 177 0.93 -4.85 1.98
CA THR A 177 -0.34 -4.56 1.31
C THR A 177 -0.98 -5.77 0.63
N THR A 178 -0.25 -6.88 0.49
CA THR A 178 -0.71 -8.08 -0.23
C THR A 178 -1.09 -9.24 0.68
N SER A 179 -0.71 -9.19 1.96
CA SER A 179 -1.11 -10.19 2.94
C SER A 179 -1.10 -9.61 4.34
N GLN A 180 -2.05 -10.04 5.17
CA GLN A 180 -1.97 -9.82 6.62
C GLN A 180 -0.95 -10.80 7.19
N GLY A 181 -0.35 -10.45 8.31
CA GLY A 181 0.46 -11.37 9.08
C GLY A 181 -0.37 -12.55 9.58
N ALA A 182 0.33 -13.62 9.92
CA ALA A 182 -0.32 -14.81 10.39
C ALA A 182 -0.87 -14.62 11.81
N LEU A 183 -2.15 -14.84 11.99
CA LEU A 183 -2.81 -14.86 13.30
C LEU A 183 -2.61 -16.23 13.96
N THR A 184 -2.29 -16.25 15.24
CA THR A 184 -2.16 -17.50 16.00
C THR A 184 -3.53 -18.09 16.27
N ALA A 185 -3.70 -19.38 15.90
CA ALA A 185 -4.96 -20.11 16.05
C ALA A 185 -4.84 -21.35 16.95
N ARG A 186 -3.66 -21.68 17.50
CA ARG A 186 -3.43 -22.85 18.34
C ARG A 186 -4.01 -22.65 19.74
N GLY A 187 -5.07 -23.37 20.06
CA GLY A 187 -5.75 -23.31 21.36
C GLY A 187 -6.44 -21.97 21.67
N GLY A 188 -6.41 -21.02 20.75
CA GLY A 188 -7.07 -19.74 20.82
C GLY A 188 -7.64 -19.34 19.47
N PHE A 189 -8.59 -18.40 19.46
CA PHE A 189 -9.19 -17.93 18.23
C PHE A 189 -8.30 -16.90 17.52
N ALA A 190 -8.06 -17.15 16.24
CA ALA A 190 -7.70 -16.11 15.29
C ALA A 190 -8.98 -15.39 14.86
N GLU A 191 -9.10 -14.11 15.18
CA GLU A 191 -10.29 -13.31 14.88
C GLU A 191 -10.07 -12.46 13.65
N LEU A 192 -10.89 -12.68 12.62
CA LEU A 192 -10.90 -11.89 11.40
C LEU A 192 -12.02 -10.85 11.47
N LYS A 193 -11.72 -9.63 11.08
CA LYS A 193 -12.61 -8.48 11.22
C LYS A 193 -12.93 -7.85 9.86
N LEU A 194 -14.12 -7.27 9.75
CA LEU A 194 -14.53 -6.43 8.65
C LEU A 194 -14.99 -5.06 9.15
N HIS A 195 -14.84 -4.04 8.30
CA HIS A 195 -15.50 -2.76 8.47
C HIS A 195 -16.87 -2.86 7.81
N THR A 196 -17.92 -2.92 8.62
CA THR A 196 -19.26 -3.25 8.14
C THR A 196 -20.15 -2.04 7.87
N TYR A 197 -19.82 -0.88 8.44
CA TYR A 197 -20.62 0.32 8.30
C TYR A 197 -20.02 1.24 7.22
N GLU A 198 -20.77 1.47 6.14
CA GLU A 198 -20.38 2.41 5.10
C GLU A 198 -20.73 3.84 5.54
N LEU A 199 -19.72 4.68 5.60
CA LEU A 199 -19.85 6.04 6.06
C LEU A 199 -20.32 6.94 4.92
N GLN A 200 -21.34 7.73 5.19
CA GLN A 200 -21.82 8.77 4.30
C GLN A 200 -21.41 10.16 4.81
N GLY A 201 -21.61 11.21 4.03
CA GLY A 201 -21.35 12.58 4.46
C GLY A 201 -19.87 12.91 4.64
N TYR A 202 -19.09 12.68 3.61
CA TYR A 202 -17.71 13.15 3.50
C TYR A 202 -17.46 13.81 2.14
N GLN A 203 -16.48 14.68 2.12
CA GLN A 203 -15.93 15.29 0.92
C GLN A 203 -14.41 15.09 0.90
N TRP A 204 -13.80 15.21 -0.26
CA TRP A 204 -12.35 15.14 -0.37
C TRP A 204 -11.80 16.28 -1.23
N ASP A 205 -10.54 16.61 -1.03
CA ASP A 205 -9.79 17.51 -1.89
C ASP A 205 -8.59 16.80 -2.55
N ALA A 206 -8.10 17.41 -3.62
CA ALA A 206 -6.94 16.88 -4.35
C ALA A 206 -5.65 16.81 -3.49
N ARG A 207 -5.59 17.50 -2.35
CA ARG A 207 -4.42 17.51 -1.45
C ARG A 207 -4.34 16.31 -0.53
N GLY A 208 -5.32 15.41 -0.62
CA GLY A 208 -5.34 14.18 0.19
C GLY A 208 -6.22 14.27 1.43
N TRP A 209 -6.98 15.32 1.63
CA TRP A 209 -7.85 15.44 2.79
C TRP A 209 -9.23 14.83 2.53
N LEU A 210 -9.67 13.99 3.44
CA LEU A 210 -11.06 13.64 3.64
C LEU A 210 -11.65 14.53 4.75
N LEU A 211 -12.75 15.20 4.45
CA LEU A 211 -13.44 16.07 5.38
C LEU A 211 -14.79 15.46 5.72
N ARG A 212 -15.12 15.41 6.99
CA ARG A 212 -16.49 15.11 7.42
C ARG A 212 -17.38 16.30 7.03
N ALA A 213 -18.29 16.04 6.11
CA ALA A 213 -19.23 17.03 5.60
C ALA A 213 -20.59 16.36 5.50
N ILE A 214 -21.44 16.56 6.49
CA ILE A 214 -22.83 16.10 6.43
C ILE A 214 -23.62 17.11 5.62
N PRO A 215 -24.39 16.70 4.60
CA PRO A 215 -25.32 17.58 3.94
C PRO A 215 -26.25 18.21 4.97
N TYR A 216 -26.44 19.51 4.88
CA TYR A 216 -27.33 20.24 5.76
C TYR A 216 -28.76 19.74 5.56
N THR A 217 -29.21 18.84 6.41
CA THR A 217 -30.58 18.30 6.36
C THR A 217 -31.41 18.72 7.56
N ASP A 218 -30.85 18.71 8.75
CA ASP A 218 -31.51 19.16 9.96
C ASP A 218 -30.46 19.36 11.08
N PRO A 219 -30.30 20.62 11.58
CA PRO A 219 -29.33 20.89 12.64
C PRO A 219 -29.66 20.20 13.98
N GLU A 220 -30.88 19.80 14.21
CA GLU A 220 -31.29 19.11 15.45
C GLU A 220 -30.92 17.63 15.46
N LEU A 221 -30.63 17.03 14.30
CA LEU A 221 -30.24 15.63 14.13
C LEU A 221 -28.72 15.42 14.07
N LEU A 222 -27.92 16.49 14.06
CA LEU A 222 -26.49 16.44 13.96
C LEU A 222 -25.86 16.25 15.35
N HIS A 223 -25.37 15.04 15.63
CA HIS A 223 -24.50 14.82 16.75
C HIS A 223 -23.09 15.35 16.43
N PRO A 224 -22.41 16.06 17.37
CA PRO A 224 -21.05 16.57 17.15
C PRO A 224 -20.06 15.49 16.69
N GLU A 225 -20.24 14.26 17.15
CA GLU A 225 -19.45 13.08 16.77
C GLU A 225 -19.60 12.67 15.29
N ASP A 226 -20.68 13.07 14.62
CA ASP A 226 -20.88 12.83 13.18
C ASP A 226 -20.02 13.75 12.32
N LEU A 227 -19.48 14.82 12.89
CA LEU A 227 -18.64 15.80 12.21
C LEU A 227 -17.15 15.52 12.34
N ILE A 228 -16.75 14.49 13.08
CA ILE A 228 -15.35 14.14 13.32
C ILE A 228 -15.05 12.73 12.84
N TRP A 229 -13.76 12.41 12.73
CA TRP A 229 -13.24 11.05 12.55
C TRP A 229 -12.99 10.45 13.92
N PRO A 230 -13.90 9.64 14.50
CA PRO A 230 -13.78 9.14 15.87
C PRO A 230 -12.45 8.47 16.11
N ILE A 231 -11.83 8.77 17.25
CA ILE A 231 -10.53 8.22 17.66
C ILE A 231 -10.59 6.69 17.69
N GLY A 232 -9.57 6.06 17.15
CA GLY A 232 -9.44 4.60 17.15
C GLY A 232 -8.36 4.14 16.19
N ILE A 233 -7.80 2.96 16.47
CA ILE A 233 -6.74 2.35 15.65
C ILE A 233 -7.39 1.52 14.56
N ASN A 234 -6.97 1.74 13.30
CA ASN A 234 -7.47 1.02 12.12
C ASN A 234 -9.01 0.95 12.04
N ASN A 235 -9.68 1.98 12.54
CA ASN A 235 -11.14 1.99 12.62
C ASN A 235 -11.83 2.47 11.35
N PHE A 236 -11.06 2.98 10.38
CA PHE A 236 -11.55 3.34 9.05
C PHE A 236 -10.84 2.54 7.96
N ARG A 237 -11.60 2.03 7.01
CA ARG A 237 -11.12 1.47 5.75
C ARG A 237 -11.52 2.44 4.64
N VAL A 238 -10.54 2.91 3.88
CA VAL A 238 -10.76 3.85 2.78
C VAL A 238 -10.31 3.21 1.48
N GLN A 239 -11.25 3.11 0.53
CA GLN A 239 -10.97 2.68 -0.83
C GLN A 239 -11.01 3.92 -1.73
N TYR A 240 -9.90 4.21 -2.38
CA TYR A 240 -9.76 5.43 -3.18
C TYR A 240 -8.76 5.24 -4.31
N THR A 241 -8.84 6.11 -5.32
CA THR A 241 -7.87 6.22 -6.40
C THR A 241 -7.12 7.52 -6.25
N ALA A 242 -5.80 7.45 -6.25
CA ALA A 242 -4.92 8.61 -6.15
C ALA A 242 -3.70 8.50 -7.05
N GLY A 243 -3.05 9.62 -7.28
CA GLY A 243 -1.92 9.77 -8.20
C GLY A 243 -2.31 10.64 -9.40
N TYR A 244 -1.42 10.74 -10.35
CA TYR A 244 -1.63 11.53 -11.56
C TYR A 244 -2.01 10.61 -12.72
N THR A 245 -3.02 10.99 -13.49
CA THR A 245 -3.33 10.35 -14.79
C THR A 245 -2.24 10.65 -15.82
N VAL A 246 -1.67 11.85 -15.75
CA VAL A 246 -0.51 12.26 -16.54
C VAL A 246 0.53 12.77 -15.56
N ILE A 247 1.70 12.15 -15.52
CA ILE A 247 2.79 12.54 -14.63
C ILE A 247 3.19 13.99 -14.91
N PRO A 248 3.32 14.86 -13.89
CA PRO A 248 3.74 16.24 -14.09
C PRO A 248 5.09 16.35 -14.81
N GLU A 249 5.20 17.29 -15.76
CA GLU A 249 6.39 17.45 -16.60
C GLU A 249 7.68 17.65 -15.79
N SER A 250 7.61 18.40 -14.68
CA SER A 250 8.75 18.59 -13.78
C SER A 250 9.23 17.28 -13.11
N VAL A 251 8.34 16.33 -12.88
CA VAL A 251 8.70 15.00 -12.35
C VAL A 251 9.30 14.14 -13.46
N GLN A 252 8.74 14.20 -14.66
CA GLN A 252 9.30 13.52 -15.84
C GLN A 252 10.71 14.05 -16.15
N GLU A 253 10.89 15.35 -16.17
CA GLU A 253 12.19 16.00 -16.37
C GLU A 253 13.20 15.61 -15.29
N ALA A 254 12.77 15.58 -14.02
CA ALA A 254 13.61 15.14 -12.92
C ALA A 254 14.08 13.68 -13.08
N CYS A 255 13.18 12.80 -13.52
CA CYS A 255 13.49 11.41 -13.79
C CYS A 255 14.44 11.26 -14.98
N ALA A 256 14.15 11.92 -16.11
CA ALA A 256 14.97 11.87 -17.31
C ALA A 256 16.40 12.39 -17.05
N LEU A 257 16.51 13.52 -16.34
CA LEU A 257 17.79 14.10 -15.95
C LEU A 257 18.60 13.13 -15.05
N TRP A 258 17.95 12.48 -14.07
CA TRP A 258 18.64 11.56 -13.17
C TRP A 258 19.08 10.30 -13.89
N VAL A 259 18.24 9.76 -14.78
CA VAL A 259 18.59 8.63 -15.66
C VAL A 259 19.77 8.98 -16.56
N ALA A 260 19.78 10.19 -17.18
CA ALA A 260 20.89 10.62 -18.03
C ALA A 260 22.23 10.73 -17.25
N ILE A 261 22.20 11.31 -16.05
CA ILE A 261 23.38 11.40 -15.17
C ILE A 261 23.88 9.98 -14.84
N ALA A 262 23.00 9.08 -14.46
CA ALA A 262 23.36 7.70 -14.14
C ALA A 262 23.92 6.96 -15.37
N TYR A 263 23.31 7.14 -16.54
CA TYR A 263 23.79 6.55 -17.79
C TYR A 263 25.22 7.00 -18.08
N TYR A 264 25.54 8.30 -18.01
CA TYR A 264 26.89 8.77 -18.20
C TYR A 264 27.89 8.27 -17.13
N GLN A 265 27.43 8.00 -15.92
CA GLN A 265 28.26 7.39 -14.89
C GLN A 265 28.63 5.94 -15.21
N THR A 266 27.74 5.17 -15.84
CA THR A 266 28.04 3.77 -16.26
C THR A 266 29.05 3.71 -17.42
N GLN A 267 29.22 4.80 -18.18
CA GLN A 267 30.22 4.86 -19.26
C GLN A 267 31.62 5.24 -18.78
N ARG A 268 31.79 5.49 -17.50
CA ARG A 268 33.07 5.89 -16.89
C ARG A 268 33.62 4.76 -16.01
N ASP A 269 34.96 4.70 -15.90
CA ASP A 269 35.59 3.88 -14.88
C ASP A 269 35.22 4.44 -13.48
N PRO A 270 34.60 3.66 -12.61
CA PRO A 270 34.19 4.11 -11.27
C PRO A 270 35.35 4.57 -10.39
N SER A 271 36.60 4.17 -10.70
CA SER A 271 37.78 4.53 -9.94
C SER A 271 38.37 5.89 -10.32
N LEU A 272 37.94 6.47 -11.46
CA LEU A 272 38.43 7.75 -11.95
C LEU A 272 37.72 8.93 -11.28
N GLN A 273 38.44 9.61 -10.36
CA GLN A 273 37.94 10.83 -9.70
C GLN A 273 38.27 12.11 -10.48
N SER A 274 39.34 12.11 -11.28
CA SER A 274 39.71 13.24 -12.14
C SER A 274 40.51 12.77 -13.33
N GLN A 275 40.33 13.46 -14.46
CA GLN A 275 41.12 13.23 -15.66
C GLN A 275 41.67 14.58 -16.16
N GLU A 276 42.95 14.63 -16.44
CA GLU A 276 43.61 15.81 -17.03
C GLU A 276 43.99 15.49 -18.48
N LEU A 277 43.36 16.22 -19.40
CA LEU A 277 43.68 16.14 -20.83
C LEU A 277 44.63 17.27 -21.20
N ALA A 278 45.88 16.92 -21.55
CA ALA A 278 46.89 17.81 -22.17
C ALA A 278 47.04 19.16 -21.45
N ALA A 279 47.28 19.17 -20.13
CA ALA A 279 47.61 20.36 -19.32
C ALA A 279 46.66 21.57 -19.43
N THR A 280 45.55 21.45 -20.19
CA THR A 280 44.67 22.59 -20.49
C THR A 280 43.23 22.40 -19.93
N VAL A 281 42.76 21.18 -19.73
CA VAL A 281 41.39 20.93 -19.23
C VAL A 281 41.44 19.89 -18.11
N LYS A 282 41.14 20.31 -16.89
CA LYS A 282 40.97 19.44 -15.75
C LYS A 282 39.49 19.17 -15.57
N GLN A 283 39.08 17.90 -15.75
CA GLN A 283 37.73 17.46 -15.42
C GLN A 283 37.78 16.76 -14.06
N SER A 284 37.01 17.26 -13.11
CA SER A 284 36.84 16.63 -11.81
C SER A 284 35.36 16.23 -11.60
N TRP A 285 35.13 15.08 -11.08
CA TRP A 285 33.80 14.58 -10.78
C TRP A 285 33.66 14.40 -9.27
N GLY A 286 32.64 15.06 -8.68
CA GLY A 286 32.29 14.82 -7.28
C GLY A 286 31.76 13.40 -7.10
N GLN A 287 32.05 12.79 -5.96
CA GLN A 287 31.31 11.59 -5.54
C GLN A 287 29.89 12.02 -5.22
N GLU A 288 28.97 11.81 -6.15
CA GLU A 288 27.54 11.95 -5.87
C GLU A 288 27.06 10.66 -5.20
N ASP A 289 26.37 10.79 -4.07
CA ASP A 289 25.67 9.68 -3.43
C ASP A 289 24.56 9.20 -4.38
N PRO A 290 24.62 7.96 -4.90
CA PRO A 290 23.63 7.45 -5.85
C PRO A 290 22.22 7.39 -5.27
N MET A 291 22.07 7.46 -3.94
CA MET A 291 20.80 7.47 -3.24
C MET A 291 20.24 8.87 -2.99
N ASN A 292 21.01 9.92 -3.26
CA ASN A 292 20.61 11.30 -3.01
C ASN A 292 20.43 12.04 -4.34
N PRO A 293 19.23 12.57 -4.66
CA PRO A 293 19.00 13.25 -5.92
C PRO A 293 19.92 14.43 -6.12
N PRO A 294 20.51 14.62 -7.31
CA PRO A 294 21.30 15.79 -7.65
C PRO A 294 20.56 17.11 -7.35
N PRO A 295 21.27 18.22 -7.09
CA PRO A 295 20.62 19.48 -6.68
C PRO A 295 19.52 19.96 -7.62
N ARG A 296 19.71 19.85 -8.94
CA ARG A 296 18.71 20.21 -9.94
C ARG A 296 17.49 19.30 -9.88
N VAL A 297 17.69 17.99 -9.73
CA VAL A 297 16.61 17.01 -9.57
C VAL A 297 15.82 17.29 -8.28
N ARG A 298 16.52 17.60 -7.18
CA ARG A 298 15.87 17.99 -5.91
C ARG A 298 15.01 19.24 -6.04
N ALA A 299 15.48 20.25 -6.76
CA ALA A 299 14.73 21.48 -6.99
C ALA A 299 13.42 21.22 -7.77
N LEU A 300 13.45 20.34 -8.79
CA LEU A 300 12.28 19.96 -9.55
C LEU A 300 11.28 19.14 -8.72
N LEU A 301 11.76 18.30 -7.80
CA LEU A 301 10.93 17.43 -6.95
C LEU A 301 10.45 18.10 -5.67
N ALA A 302 11.01 19.23 -5.27
CA ALA A 302 10.68 19.91 -4.00
C ALA A 302 9.17 20.17 -3.81
N PRO A 303 8.40 20.62 -4.82
CA PRO A 303 6.96 20.85 -4.66
C PRO A 303 6.15 19.56 -4.43
N TYR A 304 6.70 18.40 -4.77
CA TYR A 304 6.02 17.11 -4.72
C TYR A 304 6.39 16.29 -3.48
N ARG A 305 7.37 16.71 -2.72
CA ARG A 305 7.81 16.02 -1.52
C ARG A 305 6.73 16.11 -0.45
N ARG A 306 6.33 14.94 0.08
CA ARG A 306 5.41 14.90 1.21
C ARG A 306 6.10 15.45 2.45
N HIS A 307 5.58 16.56 2.98
CA HIS A 307 5.98 17.04 4.30
C HIS A 307 5.28 16.18 5.34
N THR A 308 6.03 15.55 6.22
CA THR A 308 5.47 15.00 7.46
C THR A 308 5.05 16.20 8.30
N VAL A 309 3.75 16.40 8.46
CA VAL A 309 3.25 17.29 9.50
C VAL A 309 3.58 16.58 10.80
N SER A 310 4.65 17.02 11.49
CA SER A 310 4.81 16.71 12.89
C SER A 310 3.65 17.40 13.59
N THR A 311 2.70 16.63 14.11
CA THR A 311 1.77 17.12 15.11
C THR A 311 2.61 17.37 16.37
N GLU A 312 3.29 18.51 16.42
CA GLU A 312 3.62 19.11 17.71
C GLU A 312 2.28 19.52 18.32
N GLN A 313 1.79 18.64 19.18
CA GLN A 313 0.77 19.00 20.15
C GLN A 313 1.41 20.01 21.11
N GLY A 314 1.02 21.28 20.93
CA GLY A 314 1.15 22.28 21.99
C GLY A 314 0.02 22.10 23.01
#